data_569e16cf0c450428ab171835d9a24fdd
#
_entry.id   569e16cf0c450428ab171835d9a24fdd
#
_cell.length_a   1.000
_cell.length_b   1.000
_cell.length_c   1.000
_cell.angle_alpha   90.00
_cell.angle_beta   90.00
_cell.angle_gamma   90.00
#
_symmetry.space_group_name_H-M   'P 1'
#
loop_
_entity.id
_entity.type
_entity.pdbx_description
1 polymer ?
#
loop_
_entity_poly.entity_id
_entity_poly.type
_entity_poly.pdbx_seq_one_letter_code
_entity_poly.pdbx_strand_id
1 'polypeptide(L)'
;DITDMDFANYRLNEGSFTSISSLLDSIPVIKIPNYAYRNKGDLTFEDTGEKWGLNIPSFSNGAIFSDLDLDGDLDYVVNNINDQAFIFENNLNELAPKIRYIQIELEGTKLNPNALGAYVVLRFTDGSFQFHEQQLSRGYMSSVDPIIYFGVPSEKTVSSIEVLWPDDKFSILKEPNLN
;
A
#
# COMPACT_ATOMS: atom_id res chain seq x y z
N ASP A 1 18.81 -10.74 -4.86
CA ASP A 1 19.11 -9.30 -4.74
C ASP A 1 20.60 -9.06 -4.97
N ILE A 2 20.98 -8.07 -5.78
CA ILE A 2 22.39 -7.74 -6.09
C ILE A 2 23.15 -7.19 -4.88
N THR A 3 22.44 -6.82 -3.82
CA THR A 3 23.02 -6.32 -2.55
C THR A 3 23.25 -7.44 -1.54
N ASP A 4 22.78 -8.65 -1.82
CA ASP A 4 22.96 -9.80 -0.95
C ASP A 4 24.41 -10.31 -1.01
N MET A 5 25.00 -10.61 0.17
CA MET A 5 26.38 -11.04 0.28
C MET A 5 26.65 -12.40 -0.36
N ASP A 6 25.67 -13.31 -0.34
CA ASP A 6 25.80 -14.62 -0.98
C ASP A 6 25.78 -14.49 -2.50
N PHE A 7 24.93 -13.60 -3.03
CA PHE A 7 24.94 -13.26 -4.45
C PHE A 7 26.24 -12.57 -4.87
N ALA A 8 26.77 -11.65 -4.06
CA ALA A 8 28.04 -10.98 -4.32
C ALA A 8 29.21 -11.98 -4.33
N ASN A 9 29.28 -12.88 -3.36
CA ASN A 9 30.30 -13.93 -3.27
C ASN A 9 30.20 -14.92 -4.44
N TYR A 10 28.98 -15.29 -4.83
CA TYR A 10 28.73 -16.11 -6.01
C TYR A 10 29.32 -15.45 -7.28
N ARG A 11 29.03 -14.16 -7.50
CA ARG A 11 29.55 -13.41 -8.65
C ARG A 11 31.07 -13.29 -8.69
N LEU A 12 31.71 -13.23 -7.54
CA LEU A 12 33.17 -13.12 -7.43
C LEU A 12 33.88 -14.45 -7.67
N ASN A 13 33.26 -15.58 -7.35
CA ASN A 13 33.89 -16.91 -7.36
C ASN A 13 33.66 -17.67 -8.68
N GLU A 14 32.69 -17.29 -9.50
CA GLU A 14 32.33 -17.99 -10.73
C GLU A 14 33.05 -17.41 -11.97
N GLY A 15 34.02 -18.15 -12.45
CA GLY A 15 34.64 -17.88 -13.75
C GLY A 15 33.97 -18.68 -14.87
N SER A 16 33.59 -18.06 -15.96
CA SER A 16 33.07 -18.57 -17.25
C SER A 16 32.04 -19.70 -17.21
N PHE A 17 30.78 -19.32 -17.48
CA PHE A 17 29.66 -20.25 -17.72
C PHE A 17 29.70 -20.81 -19.15
N THR A 18 29.36 -22.09 -19.31
CA THR A 18 29.29 -22.76 -20.61
C THR A 18 27.98 -22.56 -21.34
N SER A 19 26.92 -22.18 -20.63
CA SER A 19 25.60 -21.82 -21.21
C SER A 19 24.80 -20.91 -20.28
N ILE A 20 23.79 -20.20 -20.84
CA ILE A 20 22.87 -19.37 -20.06
C ILE A 20 22.05 -20.22 -19.08
N SER A 21 21.65 -21.43 -19.46
CA SER A 21 20.91 -22.33 -18.57
C SER A 21 21.73 -22.75 -17.35
N SER A 22 23.00 -23.12 -17.54
CA SER A 22 23.87 -23.47 -16.43
C SER A 22 24.15 -22.29 -15.50
N LEU A 23 24.16 -21.05 -16.05
CA LEU A 23 24.23 -19.84 -15.28
C LEU A 23 22.98 -19.65 -14.40
N LEU A 24 21.79 -19.81 -14.96
CA LEU A 24 20.54 -19.66 -14.24
C LEU A 24 20.36 -20.71 -13.14
N ASP A 25 20.75 -21.95 -13.40
CA ASP A 25 20.66 -23.05 -12.43
C ASP A 25 21.65 -22.90 -11.25
N SER A 26 22.71 -22.14 -11.43
CA SER A 26 23.73 -21.91 -10.40
C SER A 26 23.50 -20.64 -9.57
N ILE A 27 22.53 -19.77 -9.93
CA ILE A 27 22.19 -18.60 -9.13
C ILE A 27 21.60 -19.03 -7.77
N PRO A 28 22.14 -18.55 -6.64
CA PRO A 28 21.58 -18.86 -5.33
C PRO A 28 20.12 -18.43 -5.22
N VAL A 29 19.30 -19.32 -4.68
CA VAL A 29 17.89 -19.02 -4.38
C VAL A 29 17.81 -18.28 -3.06
N ILE A 30 17.70 -16.96 -3.11
CA ILE A 30 17.64 -16.09 -1.93
C ILE A 30 16.25 -15.48 -1.83
N LYS A 31 15.47 -15.90 -0.85
CA LYS A 31 14.17 -15.30 -0.53
C LYS A 31 14.35 -14.27 0.57
N ILE A 32 13.79 -13.09 0.36
CA ILE A 32 13.85 -11.97 1.31
C ILE A 32 12.43 -11.65 1.79
N PRO A 33 12.21 -11.41 3.10
CA PRO A 33 10.91 -10.98 3.59
C PRO A 33 10.57 -9.57 3.11
N ASN A 34 9.27 -9.27 3.02
CA ASN A 34 8.79 -7.93 2.73
C ASN A 34 9.00 -7.03 3.95
N TYR A 35 9.31 -5.76 3.69
CA TYR A 35 9.47 -4.75 4.73
C TYR A 35 8.20 -3.91 4.87
N ALA A 36 7.81 -3.63 6.10
CA ALA A 36 6.72 -2.72 6.41
C ALA A 36 7.19 -1.67 7.43
N TYR A 37 7.09 -0.40 7.06
CA TYR A 37 7.57 0.70 7.88
C TYR A 37 6.41 1.57 8.35
N ARG A 38 6.28 1.74 9.65
CA ARG A 38 5.36 2.67 10.27
C ARG A 38 6.00 4.03 10.45
N ASN A 39 5.37 5.09 9.91
CA ASN A 39 5.78 6.46 10.19
C ASN A 39 5.45 6.85 11.64
N LYS A 40 6.44 7.34 12.38
CA LYS A 40 6.29 7.77 13.78
C LYS A 40 5.86 9.23 13.95
N GLY A 41 5.80 9.99 12.85
CA GLY A 41 5.40 11.41 12.87
C GLY A 41 6.53 12.39 13.25
N ASP A 42 7.73 11.90 13.53
CA ASP A 42 8.93 12.66 13.89
C ASP A 42 10.03 12.60 12.83
N LEU A 43 9.65 12.31 11.57
CA LEU A 43 10.52 12.06 10.43
C LEU A 43 11.34 10.76 10.54
N THR A 44 10.98 9.87 11.47
CA THR A 44 11.55 8.53 11.58
C THR A 44 10.52 7.45 11.30
N PHE A 45 11.01 6.25 10.97
CA PHE A 45 10.18 5.08 10.69
C PHE A 45 10.60 3.92 11.59
N GLU A 46 9.65 3.08 11.94
CA GLU A 46 9.85 1.83 12.66
C GLU A 46 9.54 0.67 11.71
N ASP A 47 10.44 -0.31 11.62
CA ASP A 47 10.14 -1.56 10.91
C ASP A 47 9.15 -2.38 11.75
N THR A 48 8.00 -2.66 11.15
CA THR A 48 6.92 -3.40 11.78
C THR A 48 6.62 -4.72 11.07
N GLY A 49 7.45 -5.12 10.10
CA GLY A 49 7.23 -6.30 9.27
C GLY A 49 7.00 -7.58 10.06
N GLU A 50 7.83 -7.86 11.06
CA GLU A 50 7.67 -9.02 11.95
C GLU A 50 6.39 -8.91 12.80
N LYS A 51 6.16 -7.74 13.39
CA LYS A 51 5.00 -7.48 14.26
C LYS A 51 3.66 -7.62 13.53
N TRP A 52 3.64 -7.29 12.23
CA TRP A 52 2.44 -7.40 11.40
C TRP A 52 2.34 -8.73 10.63
N GLY A 53 3.25 -9.68 10.89
CA GLY A 53 3.22 -11.00 10.27
C GLY A 53 3.68 -11.03 8.81
N LEU A 54 4.32 -9.96 8.32
CA LEU A 54 4.78 -9.84 6.94
C LEU A 54 6.20 -10.39 6.72
N ASN A 55 6.85 -10.89 7.76
CA ASN A 55 8.23 -11.39 7.74
C ASN A 55 8.32 -12.81 7.16
N ILE A 56 7.70 -13.04 6.00
CA ILE A 56 7.74 -14.33 5.29
C ILE A 56 8.66 -14.20 4.08
N PRO A 57 9.79 -14.91 4.03
CA PRO A 57 10.71 -14.83 2.89
C PRO A 57 10.06 -15.33 1.60
N SER A 58 10.12 -14.52 0.54
CA SER A 58 9.53 -14.82 -0.76
C SER A 58 10.24 -14.12 -1.91
N PHE A 59 9.85 -14.44 -3.13
CA PHE A 59 10.19 -13.69 -4.33
C PHE A 59 9.05 -12.75 -4.71
N SER A 60 8.73 -11.81 -3.84
CA SER A 60 7.66 -10.84 -4.07
C SER A 60 7.91 -10.02 -5.32
N ASN A 61 6.90 -9.90 -6.17
CA ASN A 61 6.99 -9.19 -7.44
C ASN A 61 6.07 -7.96 -7.48
N GLY A 62 4.77 -8.16 -7.24
CA GLY A 62 3.78 -7.10 -7.16
C GLY A 62 2.91 -7.24 -5.93
N ALA A 63 2.34 -6.14 -5.47
CA ALA A 63 1.48 -6.16 -4.31
C ALA A 63 0.38 -5.10 -4.41
N ILE A 64 -0.77 -5.41 -3.85
CA ILE A 64 -1.91 -4.49 -3.74
C ILE A 64 -2.49 -4.54 -2.34
N PHE A 65 -3.27 -3.52 -2.03
CA PHE A 65 -4.18 -3.52 -0.89
C PHE A 65 -5.61 -3.29 -1.38
N SER A 66 -6.56 -3.96 -0.75
CA SER A 66 -7.99 -3.85 -1.03
C SER A 66 -8.77 -4.37 0.16
N ASP A 67 -9.96 -3.89 0.36
CA ASP A 67 -10.92 -4.38 1.35
C ASP A 67 -11.62 -5.61 0.72
N LEU A 68 -11.11 -6.82 1.02
CA LEU A 68 -11.55 -8.05 0.35
C LEU A 68 -12.78 -8.68 0.97
N ASP A 69 -12.99 -8.47 2.26
CA ASP A 69 -14.12 -9.01 3.01
C ASP A 69 -15.19 -7.96 3.34
N LEU A 70 -14.96 -6.71 2.92
CA LEU A 70 -15.87 -5.56 3.05
C LEU A 70 -16.13 -5.18 4.51
N ASP A 71 -15.12 -5.31 5.36
CA ASP A 71 -15.18 -4.91 6.76
C ASP A 71 -14.68 -3.49 7.01
N GLY A 72 -14.10 -2.84 5.97
CA GLY A 72 -13.67 -1.43 5.94
C GLY A 72 -12.22 -1.20 6.32
N ASP A 73 -11.46 -2.25 6.56
CA ASP A 73 -10.01 -2.15 6.62
C ASP A 73 -9.35 -2.77 5.36
N LEU A 74 -8.10 -2.50 5.13
CA LEU A 74 -7.43 -2.91 3.89
C LEU A 74 -6.57 -4.13 4.10
N ASP A 75 -6.89 -5.21 3.39
CA ASP A 75 -6.08 -6.41 3.28
C ASP A 75 -4.90 -6.21 2.35
N TYR A 76 -3.92 -7.08 2.45
CA TYR A 76 -2.71 -6.99 1.66
C TYR A 76 -2.48 -8.27 0.86
N VAL A 77 -2.35 -8.14 -0.46
CA VAL A 77 -2.12 -9.26 -1.38
C VAL A 77 -0.76 -9.10 -2.04
N VAL A 78 0.06 -10.14 -1.99
CA VAL A 78 1.40 -10.17 -2.59
C VAL A 78 1.48 -11.28 -3.60
N ASN A 79 1.82 -10.94 -4.84
CA ASN A 79 2.13 -11.92 -5.86
C ASN A 79 3.62 -12.31 -5.80
N ASN A 80 3.89 -13.61 -5.86
CA ASN A 80 5.25 -14.15 -5.80
C ASN A 80 5.66 -14.81 -7.11
N ILE A 81 6.95 -14.72 -7.48
CA ILE A 81 7.51 -15.41 -8.64
C ILE A 81 7.76 -16.87 -8.26
N ASN A 82 7.21 -17.80 -9.04
CA ASN A 82 7.35 -19.24 -8.86
C ASN A 82 6.98 -19.74 -7.44
N ASP A 83 6.06 -19.03 -6.77
CA ASP A 83 5.56 -19.38 -5.44
C ASP A 83 4.09 -18.97 -5.32
N GLN A 84 3.40 -19.43 -4.28
CA GLN A 84 2.01 -19.05 -4.02
C GLN A 84 1.91 -17.56 -3.68
N ALA A 85 0.82 -16.92 -4.11
CA ALA A 85 0.49 -15.58 -3.65
C ALA A 85 0.17 -15.59 -2.14
N PHE A 86 0.55 -14.52 -1.45
CA PHE A 86 0.15 -14.32 -0.06
C PHE A 86 -1.06 -13.40 -0.01
N ILE A 87 -1.99 -13.74 0.86
CA ILE A 87 -3.13 -12.91 1.24
C ILE A 87 -3.05 -12.72 2.74
N PHE A 88 -2.88 -11.48 3.17
CA PHE A 88 -2.83 -11.10 4.57
C PHE A 88 -4.12 -10.36 4.89
N GLU A 89 -4.95 -11.01 5.72
CA GLU A 89 -6.15 -10.40 6.27
C GLU A 89 -5.75 -9.39 7.35
N ASN A 90 -6.30 -8.19 7.27
CA ASN A 90 -6.15 -7.17 8.28
C ASN A 90 -7.28 -7.36 9.32
N ASN A 91 -6.93 -7.49 10.56
CA ASN A 91 -7.90 -7.69 11.65
C ASN A 91 -8.01 -6.43 12.54
N LEU A 92 -7.77 -5.25 11.95
CA LEU A 92 -7.76 -4.00 12.72
C LEU A 92 -9.12 -3.70 13.34
N ASN A 93 -10.21 -3.93 12.61
CA ASN A 93 -11.57 -3.70 13.06
C ASN A 93 -11.97 -4.62 14.22
N GLU A 94 -11.47 -5.85 14.24
CA GLU A 94 -11.69 -6.78 15.34
C GLU A 94 -10.88 -6.42 16.59
N LEU A 95 -9.61 -6.05 16.37
CA LEU A 95 -8.67 -5.70 17.45
C LEU A 95 -8.93 -4.32 18.06
N ALA A 96 -9.47 -3.40 17.27
CA ALA A 96 -9.72 -2.02 17.65
C ALA A 96 -11.07 -1.50 17.14
N PRO A 97 -12.21 -2.03 17.62
CA PRO A 97 -13.55 -1.76 17.06
C PRO A 97 -14.05 -0.31 17.19
N LYS A 98 -13.25 0.57 17.74
CA LYS A 98 -13.53 2.03 17.84
C LYS A 98 -12.89 2.83 16.71
N ILE A 99 -12.10 2.21 15.87
CA ILE A 99 -11.56 2.88 14.68
C ILE A 99 -12.69 2.99 13.68
N ARG A 100 -12.89 4.20 13.18
CA ARG A 100 -13.84 4.51 12.11
C ARG A 100 -13.07 4.69 10.81
N TYR A 101 -13.72 4.48 9.70
CA TYR A 101 -13.15 4.74 8.38
C TYR A 101 -14.14 5.52 7.51
N ILE A 102 -13.61 6.13 6.46
CA ILE A 102 -14.37 6.81 5.43
C ILE A 102 -13.91 6.25 4.10
N GLN A 103 -14.87 5.79 3.30
CA GLN A 103 -14.67 5.44 1.90
C GLN A 103 -15.13 6.61 1.03
N ILE A 104 -14.32 6.99 0.06
CA ILE A 104 -14.63 8.05 -0.88
C ILE A 104 -14.48 7.50 -2.29
N GLU A 105 -15.56 7.51 -3.04
CA GLU A 105 -15.56 7.25 -4.46
C GLU A 105 -15.66 8.58 -5.21
N LEU A 106 -14.74 8.84 -6.14
CA LEU A 106 -14.73 10.05 -6.95
C LEU A 106 -15.32 9.75 -8.32
N GLU A 107 -16.41 10.44 -8.66
CA GLU A 107 -16.98 10.41 -10.00
C GLU A 107 -16.38 11.55 -10.85
N GLY A 108 -15.43 11.21 -11.70
CA GLY A 108 -14.74 12.15 -12.57
C GLY A 108 -15.48 12.44 -13.87
N THR A 109 -14.74 12.81 -14.92
CA THR A 109 -15.28 13.07 -16.25
C THR A 109 -15.33 11.81 -17.11
N LYS A 110 -16.03 11.85 -18.26
CA LYS A 110 -16.05 10.72 -19.21
C LYS A 110 -14.65 10.27 -19.68
N LEU A 111 -13.67 11.19 -19.71
CA LEU A 111 -12.29 10.89 -20.14
C LEU A 111 -11.40 10.46 -18.96
N ASN A 112 -11.81 10.72 -17.74
CA ASN A 112 -11.12 10.35 -16.51
C ASN A 112 -12.17 9.96 -15.45
N PRO A 113 -12.85 8.82 -15.61
CA PRO A 113 -13.97 8.45 -14.75
C PRO A 113 -13.59 8.27 -13.28
N ASN A 114 -12.39 7.79 -13.01
CA ASN A 114 -11.87 7.56 -11.65
C ASN A 114 -11.17 8.80 -11.05
N ALA A 115 -11.31 9.97 -11.69
CA ALA A 115 -10.70 11.23 -11.24
C ALA A 115 -9.19 11.12 -10.93
N LEU A 116 -8.43 10.37 -11.73
CA LEU A 116 -6.98 10.21 -11.53
C LEU A 116 -6.30 11.58 -11.50
N GLY A 117 -5.42 11.79 -10.52
CA GLY A 117 -4.74 13.05 -10.26
C GLY A 117 -5.55 14.04 -9.41
N ALA A 118 -6.74 13.69 -8.95
CA ALA A 118 -7.43 14.48 -7.93
C ALA A 118 -6.73 14.36 -6.59
N TYR A 119 -6.77 15.46 -5.81
CA TYR A 119 -6.28 15.48 -4.44
C TYR A 119 -7.46 15.52 -3.47
N VAL A 120 -7.48 14.64 -2.49
CA VAL A 120 -8.50 14.60 -1.45
C VAL A 120 -7.86 14.91 -0.10
N VAL A 121 -8.44 15.87 0.61
CA VAL A 121 -8.00 16.27 1.95
C VAL A 121 -9.15 16.04 2.92
N LEU A 122 -8.91 15.21 3.93
CA LEU A 122 -9.80 15.04 5.05
C LEU A 122 -9.33 15.96 6.19
N ARG A 123 -10.13 16.96 6.58
CA ARG A 123 -9.80 17.88 7.66
C ARG A 123 -10.51 17.52 8.95
N PHE A 124 -9.81 17.71 10.06
CA PHE A 124 -10.33 17.53 11.40
C PHE A 124 -10.56 18.87 12.10
N THR A 125 -11.44 18.90 13.10
CA THR A 125 -11.77 20.10 13.87
C THR A 125 -10.59 20.66 14.69
N ASP A 126 -9.58 19.84 14.98
CA ASP A 126 -8.35 20.22 15.65
C ASP A 126 -7.30 20.89 14.73
N GLY A 127 -7.63 21.08 13.44
CA GLY A 127 -6.77 21.67 12.41
C GLY A 127 -5.82 20.69 11.76
N SER A 128 -5.74 19.44 12.21
CA SER A 128 -4.98 18.40 11.52
C SER A 128 -5.70 17.92 10.26
N PHE A 129 -4.98 17.23 9.37
CA PHE A 129 -5.56 16.70 8.14
C PHE A 129 -4.87 15.41 7.71
N GLN A 130 -5.57 14.65 6.85
CA GLN A 130 -5.02 13.57 6.06
C GLN A 130 -5.15 13.94 4.58
N PHE A 131 -4.28 13.37 3.76
CA PHE A 131 -4.18 13.71 2.34
C PHE A 131 -4.04 12.43 1.51
N HIS A 132 -4.71 12.40 0.36
CA HIS A 132 -4.60 11.34 -0.63
C HIS A 132 -4.59 11.92 -2.03
N GLU A 133 -3.67 11.44 -2.88
CA GLU A 133 -3.70 11.67 -4.33
C GLU A 133 -4.31 10.45 -5.01
N GLN A 134 -5.34 10.67 -5.83
CA GLN A 134 -6.03 9.59 -6.53
C GLN A 134 -5.16 8.99 -7.63
N GLN A 135 -4.55 7.86 -7.32
CA GLN A 135 -3.72 7.07 -8.22
C GLN A 135 -4.05 5.59 -8.03
N LEU A 136 -4.26 4.89 -9.14
CA LEU A 136 -4.53 3.44 -9.10
C LEU A 136 -3.26 2.59 -9.21
N SER A 137 -2.20 3.11 -9.84
CA SER A 137 -0.93 2.40 -9.97
C SER A 137 -0.14 2.46 -8.67
N ARG A 138 0.24 1.30 -8.10
CA ARG A 138 0.88 1.18 -6.78
C ARG A 138 2.13 0.30 -6.79
N GLY A 139 2.94 0.42 -7.81
CA GLY A 139 4.17 -0.34 -7.94
C GLY A 139 4.21 -1.19 -9.20
N TYR A 140 5.12 -2.16 -9.24
CA TYR A 140 5.34 -2.97 -10.42
C TYR A 140 4.12 -3.83 -10.77
N MET A 141 3.54 -3.57 -11.96
CA MET A 141 2.36 -4.29 -12.50
C MET A 141 1.22 -4.45 -11.49
N SER A 142 1.02 -3.43 -10.63
CA SER A 142 0.07 -3.48 -9.52
C SER A 142 -0.89 -2.30 -9.58
N SER A 143 -2.18 -2.57 -9.49
CA SER A 143 -3.24 -1.55 -9.45
C SER A 143 -4.23 -1.87 -8.34
N VAL A 144 -4.71 -0.83 -7.67
CA VAL A 144 -5.73 -0.90 -6.63
C VAL A 144 -7.08 -0.44 -7.18
N ASP A 145 -8.15 -0.67 -6.43
CA ASP A 145 -9.45 -0.14 -6.75
C ASP A 145 -9.51 1.41 -6.62
N PRO A 146 -10.50 2.07 -7.21
CA PRO A 146 -10.59 3.53 -7.21
C PRO A 146 -11.12 4.12 -5.91
N ILE A 147 -11.42 3.31 -4.89
CA ILE A 147 -11.95 3.78 -3.62
C ILE A 147 -10.82 4.30 -2.75
N ILE A 148 -11.01 5.49 -2.18
CA ILE A 148 -10.07 6.10 -1.24
C ILE A 148 -10.52 5.78 0.17
N TYR A 149 -9.63 5.26 0.99
CA TYR A 149 -9.88 4.93 2.39
C TYR A 149 -9.13 5.89 3.32
N PHE A 150 -9.84 6.44 4.29
CA PHE A 150 -9.26 7.22 5.38
C PHE A 150 -9.63 6.58 6.71
N GLY A 151 -8.64 6.19 7.48
CA GLY A 151 -8.84 5.83 8.89
C GLY A 151 -9.10 7.09 9.72
N VAL A 152 -10.15 7.10 10.52
CA VAL A 152 -10.52 8.22 11.38
C VAL A 152 -10.28 7.85 12.84
N PRO A 153 -9.28 8.45 13.50
CA PRO A 153 -9.04 8.22 14.92
C PRO A 153 -10.28 8.52 15.75
N SER A 154 -10.54 7.69 16.76
CA SER A 154 -11.78 7.76 17.57
C SER A 154 -11.99 9.10 18.28
N GLU A 155 -10.88 9.77 18.62
CA GLU A 155 -10.85 11.07 19.31
C GLU A 155 -11.00 12.27 18.35
N LYS A 156 -10.96 12.04 17.03
CA LYS A 156 -11.04 13.11 16.03
C LYS A 156 -12.43 13.26 15.43
N THR A 157 -12.80 14.50 15.16
CA THR A 157 -14.04 14.83 14.44
C THR A 157 -13.70 15.44 13.10
N VAL A 158 -14.30 14.90 12.04
CA VAL A 158 -14.10 15.40 10.67
C VAL A 158 -14.89 16.71 10.52
N SER A 159 -14.20 17.75 10.03
CA SER A 159 -14.80 19.06 9.74
C SER A 159 -15.17 19.22 8.28
N SER A 160 -14.36 18.69 7.37
CA SER A 160 -14.65 18.72 5.93
C SER A 160 -13.89 17.66 5.15
N ILE A 161 -14.44 17.33 3.98
CA ILE A 161 -13.77 16.61 2.91
C ILE A 161 -13.62 17.59 1.74
N GLU A 162 -12.40 17.80 1.28
CA GLU A 162 -12.06 18.74 0.23
C GLU A 162 -11.47 17.99 -0.95
N VAL A 163 -11.90 18.29 -2.17
CA VAL A 163 -11.40 17.68 -3.40
C VAL A 163 -10.91 18.77 -4.35
N LEU A 164 -9.64 18.74 -4.69
CA LEU A 164 -9.07 19.47 -5.82
C LEU A 164 -9.04 18.54 -7.03
N TRP A 165 -9.85 18.88 -8.04
CA TRP A 165 -9.95 18.08 -9.25
C TRP A 165 -8.82 18.34 -10.23
N PRO A 166 -8.52 17.41 -11.18
CA PRO A 166 -7.45 17.59 -12.17
C PRO A 166 -7.63 18.79 -13.12
N ASP A 167 -8.83 19.36 -13.18
CA ASP A 167 -9.16 20.56 -13.97
C ASP A 167 -9.18 21.83 -13.11
N ASP A 168 -8.48 21.83 -11.98
CA ASP A 168 -8.38 22.93 -11.00
C ASP A 168 -9.71 23.35 -10.34
N LYS A 169 -10.77 22.58 -10.54
CA LYS A 169 -12.02 22.78 -9.77
C LYS A 169 -11.84 22.34 -8.33
N PHE A 170 -12.64 22.91 -7.45
CA PHE A 170 -12.62 22.61 -6.03
C PHE A 170 -14.02 22.25 -5.55
N SER A 171 -14.12 21.17 -4.78
CA SER A 171 -15.34 20.73 -4.11
C SER A 171 -15.10 20.61 -2.62
N ILE A 172 -16.09 20.94 -1.80
CA ILE A 172 -16.03 20.78 -0.35
C ILE A 172 -17.34 20.23 0.19
N LEU A 173 -17.26 19.19 0.99
CA LEU A 173 -18.33 18.66 1.83
C LEU A 173 -18.02 19.02 3.28
N LYS A 174 -18.81 19.91 3.88
CA LYS A 174 -18.67 20.33 5.28
C LYS A 174 -19.48 19.42 6.18
N GLU A 175 -18.95 19.16 7.37
CA GLU A 175 -19.62 18.39 8.42
C GLU A 175 -20.26 17.08 7.90
N PRO A 176 -19.47 16.20 7.23
CA PRO A 176 -20.02 14.98 6.70
C PRO A 176 -20.62 14.13 7.83
N ASN A 177 -21.82 13.63 7.59
CA ASN A 177 -22.42 12.69 8.52
C ASN A 177 -21.71 11.35 8.36
N LEU A 178 -20.96 10.96 9.37
CA LEU A 178 -20.26 9.67 9.42
C LEU A 178 -21.12 8.69 10.22
N ASN A 179 -21.62 7.68 9.57
CA ASN A 179 -22.41 6.62 10.20
C ASN A 179 -21.52 5.69 11.03
#